data_a4262196132edb9b4b7abac2f1d388d2
#
_entry.id   a4262196132edb9b4b7abac2f1d388d2
#
_cell.length_a   1.000
_cell.length_b   1.000
_cell.length_c   1.000
_cell.angle_alpha   90.00
_cell.angle_beta   90.00
_cell.angle_gamma   90.00
#
_symmetry.space_group_name_H-M   'P 1'
#
loop_
_entity.id
_entity.type
_entity.pdbx_description
1 polymer ?
#
loop_
_entity_poly.entity_id
_entity_poly.type
_entity_poly.pdbx_seq_one_letter_code
_entity_poly.pdbx_strand_id
1 'polypeptide(L)'
;ALEGRWQDMLKSGKRLVTVTMHRRENWPVLSDLAQVLRRLALEHPETHFVYPVHLNPTVREAVYPVLEGLENFELTQPLDYAQMTPLMRSSALLITDSGGLQEEGASLGVPVAVLRNVTERPEGLEAGVLKLAGTEPEAAYRILKELLSVESELERMRGRPNPYGDGQAGQRIAQALSWRLNFGSRPQDWTD
;
A
#
# COMPACT_ATOMS: atom_id res chain seq x y z
N ALA A 1 -14.51 10.40 -3.24
CA ALA A 1 -15.26 9.21 -2.84
C ALA A 1 -14.75 8.00 -3.61
N LEU A 2 -14.89 6.77 -3.05
CA LEU A 2 -14.58 5.52 -3.76
C LEU A 2 -15.46 5.39 -5.01
N GLU A 3 -14.92 4.86 -6.11
CA GLU A 3 -15.72 4.61 -7.33
C GLU A 3 -16.85 3.61 -7.08
N GLY A 4 -18.00 3.81 -7.75
CA GLY A 4 -19.22 3.03 -7.51
C GLY A 4 -19.02 1.52 -7.69
N ARG A 5 -18.27 1.09 -8.71
CA ARG A 5 -17.95 -0.34 -8.97
C ARG A 5 -17.24 -1.01 -7.79
N TRP A 6 -16.30 -0.34 -7.15
CA TRP A 6 -15.59 -0.88 -5.97
C TRP A 6 -16.44 -0.81 -4.71
N GLN A 7 -17.34 0.20 -4.59
CA GLN A 7 -18.35 0.23 -3.53
C GLN A 7 -19.30 -0.97 -3.64
N ASP A 8 -19.72 -1.32 -4.84
CA ASP A 8 -20.65 -2.45 -5.07
C ASP A 8 -19.95 -3.80 -4.78
N MET A 9 -18.67 -3.93 -5.08
CA MET A 9 -17.87 -5.09 -4.67
C MET A 9 -17.80 -5.24 -3.14
N LEU A 10 -17.53 -4.16 -2.41
CA LEU A 10 -17.52 -4.18 -0.94
C LEU A 10 -18.90 -4.55 -0.37
N LYS A 11 -19.99 -4.00 -0.93
CA LYS A 11 -21.36 -4.35 -0.53
C LYS A 11 -21.69 -5.81 -0.80
N SER A 12 -21.08 -6.42 -1.80
CA SER A 12 -21.25 -7.86 -2.09
C SER A 12 -20.44 -8.77 -1.15
N GLY A 13 -19.72 -8.19 -0.18
CA GLY A 13 -18.91 -8.93 0.78
C GLY A 13 -17.49 -9.27 0.31
N LYS A 14 -17.07 -8.81 -0.86
CA LYS A 14 -15.70 -8.98 -1.33
C LYS A 14 -14.74 -8.04 -0.58
N ARG A 15 -13.52 -8.50 -0.37
CA ARG A 15 -12.42 -7.66 0.15
C ARG A 15 -11.69 -6.98 -1.02
N LEU A 16 -11.28 -5.73 -0.84
CA LEU A 16 -10.41 -5.05 -1.79
C LEU A 16 -8.96 -5.14 -1.35
N VAL A 17 -8.07 -5.36 -2.31
CA VAL A 17 -6.62 -5.27 -2.16
C VAL A 17 -6.09 -4.35 -3.24
N THR A 18 -5.39 -3.29 -2.85
CA THR A 18 -4.72 -2.40 -3.79
C THR A 18 -3.30 -2.87 -4.03
N VAL A 19 -2.89 -2.93 -5.29
CA VAL A 19 -1.55 -3.35 -5.70
C VAL A 19 -0.86 -2.22 -6.46
N THR A 20 0.42 -1.99 -6.17
CA THR A 20 1.29 -1.14 -7.02
C THR A 20 2.70 -1.72 -7.06
N MET A 21 3.24 -1.89 -8.26
CA MET A 21 4.63 -2.32 -8.49
C MET A 21 5.17 -1.54 -9.68
N HIS A 22 6.25 -0.80 -9.49
CA HIS A 22 6.84 0.03 -10.56
C HIS A 22 8.31 0.39 -10.34
N ARG A 23 8.91 0.01 -9.20
CA ARG A 23 10.30 0.37 -8.89
C ARG A 23 11.26 -0.31 -9.84
N ARG A 24 12.28 0.44 -10.30
CA ARG A 24 13.30 -0.05 -11.24
C ARG A 24 14.07 -1.24 -10.70
N GLU A 25 14.32 -1.27 -9.40
CA GLU A 25 15.00 -2.37 -8.72
C GLU A 25 14.26 -3.71 -8.84
N ASN A 26 12.93 -3.67 -9.03
CA ASN A 26 12.07 -4.85 -9.17
C ASN A 26 11.87 -5.29 -10.64
N TRP A 27 12.29 -4.51 -11.62
CA TRP A 27 12.05 -4.86 -13.04
C TRP A 27 12.50 -6.27 -13.42
N PRO A 28 13.68 -6.76 -12.97
CA PRO A 28 14.13 -8.12 -13.32
C PRO A 28 13.21 -9.23 -12.81
N VAL A 29 12.46 -9.01 -11.74
CA VAL A 29 11.58 -10.00 -11.08
C VAL A 29 10.10 -9.64 -11.16
N LEU A 30 9.75 -8.57 -11.88
CA LEU A 30 8.40 -8.03 -11.91
C LEU A 30 7.38 -9.01 -12.49
N SER A 31 7.75 -9.76 -13.52
CA SER A 31 6.90 -10.81 -14.10
C SER A 31 6.69 -11.96 -13.12
N ASP A 32 7.70 -12.35 -12.37
CA ASP A 32 7.60 -13.40 -11.35
C ASP A 32 6.71 -12.98 -10.19
N LEU A 33 6.84 -11.73 -9.73
CA LEU A 33 5.93 -11.16 -8.74
C LEU A 33 4.48 -11.05 -9.26
N ALA A 34 4.30 -10.76 -10.55
CA ALA A 34 2.97 -10.80 -11.17
C ALA A 34 2.39 -12.23 -11.16
N GLN A 35 3.21 -13.27 -11.38
CA GLN A 35 2.78 -14.67 -11.24
C GLN A 35 2.37 -15.01 -9.79
N VAL A 36 3.07 -14.47 -8.80
CA VAL A 36 2.67 -14.59 -7.40
C VAL A 36 1.28 -13.99 -7.18
N LEU A 37 1.03 -12.78 -7.68
CA LEU A 37 -0.27 -12.12 -7.56
C LEU A 37 -1.37 -12.88 -8.29
N ARG A 38 -1.08 -13.43 -9.48
CA ARG A 38 -2.01 -14.29 -10.21
C ARG A 38 -2.40 -15.51 -9.38
N ARG A 39 -1.42 -16.20 -8.79
CA ARG A 39 -1.67 -17.37 -7.94
C ARG A 39 -2.54 -17.03 -6.75
N LEU A 40 -2.26 -15.91 -6.09
CA LEU A 40 -3.07 -15.41 -4.95
C LEU A 40 -4.49 -15.06 -5.38
N ALA A 41 -4.68 -14.42 -6.53
CA ALA A 41 -6.01 -14.10 -7.04
C ALA A 41 -6.84 -15.35 -7.30
N LEU A 42 -6.25 -16.41 -7.87
CA LEU A 42 -6.93 -17.68 -8.11
C LEU A 42 -7.27 -18.43 -6.81
N GLU A 43 -6.45 -18.30 -5.78
CA GLU A 43 -6.68 -18.94 -4.47
C GLU A 43 -7.66 -18.15 -3.58
N HIS A 44 -7.90 -16.86 -3.86
CA HIS A 44 -8.75 -15.97 -3.08
C HIS A 44 -9.86 -15.32 -3.92
N PRO A 45 -10.86 -16.07 -4.42
CA PRO A 45 -11.93 -15.54 -5.28
C PRO A 45 -12.82 -14.51 -4.56
N GLU A 46 -12.87 -14.53 -3.24
CA GLU A 46 -13.54 -13.55 -2.39
C GLU A 46 -12.81 -12.19 -2.30
N THR A 47 -11.57 -12.12 -2.79
CA THR A 47 -10.74 -10.92 -2.78
C THR A 47 -10.68 -10.32 -4.17
N HIS A 48 -10.92 -9.02 -4.30
CA HIS A 48 -10.78 -8.28 -5.54
C HIS A 48 -9.53 -7.42 -5.50
N PHE A 49 -8.62 -7.66 -6.43
CA PHE A 49 -7.36 -6.94 -6.55
C PHE A 49 -7.53 -5.79 -7.55
N VAL A 50 -7.09 -4.61 -7.18
CA VAL A 50 -7.07 -3.42 -8.05
C VAL A 50 -5.62 -2.95 -8.20
N TYR A 51 -5.13 -2.94 -9.42
CA TYR A 51 -3.78 -2.50 -9.72
C TYR A 51 -3.77 -1.35 -10.73
N PRO A 52 -3.64 -0.10 -10.25
CA PRO A 52 -3.34 1.05 -11.10
C PRO A 52 -1.94 0.91 -11.69
N VAL A 53 -1.88 0.48 -12.96
CA VAL A 53 -0.61 0.11 -13.61
C VAL A 53 0.13 1.33 -14.09
N HIS A 54 1.37 1.47 -13.67
CA HIS A 54 2.26 2.56 -14.09
C HIS A 54 2.45 2.57 -15.61
N LEU A 55 2.55 3.77 -16.22
CA LEU A 55 2.61 3.95 -17.68
C LEU A 55 3.90 3.43 -18.33
N ASN A 56 4.94 3.12 -17.55
CA ASN A 56 6.20 2.63 -18.09
C ASN A 56 5.97 1.30 -18.85
N PRO A 57 6.43 1.21 -20.12
CA PRO A 57 6.27 0.02 -20.94
C PRO A 57 6.82 -1.25 -20.26
N THR A 58 7.98 -1.18 -19.62
CA THR A 58 8.58 -2.33 -18.92
C THR A 58 7.63 -2.91 -17.86
N VAL A 59 6.92 -2.05 -17.14
CA VAL A 59 5.93 -2.50 -16.13
C VAL A 59 4.74 -3.15 -16.83
N ARG A 60 4.22 -2.51 -17.87
CA ARG A 60 3.06 -3.03 -18.60
C ARG A 60 3.34 -4.36 -19.27
N GLU A 61 4.47 -4.47 -19.95
CA GLU A 61 4.89 -5.71 -20.63
C GLU A 61 5.09 -6.88 -19.66
N ALA A 62 5.52 -6.60 -18.43
CA ALA A 62 5.67 -7.63 -17.40
C ALA A 62 4.34 -8.06 -16.75
N VAL A 63 3.38 -7.13 -16.62
CA VAL A 63 2.19 -7.31 -15.76
C VAL A 63 0.96 -7.75 -16.56
N TYR A 64 0.66 -7.11 -17.70
CA TYR A 64 -0.56 -7.37 -18.47
C TYR A 64 -0.68 -8.82 -18.94
N PRO A 65 0.37 -9.44 -19.55
CA PRO A 65 0.26 -10.83 -20.04
C PRO A 65 -0.05 -11.84 -18.94
N VAL A 66 0.25 -11.49 -17.69
CA VAL A 66 0.10 -12.39 -16.53
C VAL A 66 -1.24 -12.19 -15.83
N LEU A 67 -1.69 -10.96 -15.67
CA LEU A 67 -2.83 -10.61 -14.79
C LEU A 67 -4.10 -10.24 -15.53
N GLU A 68 -4.02 -9.89 -16.82
CA GLU A 68 -5.19 -9.53 -17.61
C GLU A 68 -6.14 -10.73 -17.76
N GLY A 69 -7.45 -10.47 -17.71
CA GLY A 69 -8.48 -11.49 -17.89
C GLY A 69 -8.83 -12.32 -16.64
N LEU A 70 -8.23 -12.05 -15.49
CA LEU A 70 -8.66 -12.64 -14.22
C LEU A 70 -9.93 -11.93 -13.72
N GLU A 71 -10.95 -12.70 -13.31
CA GLU A 71 -12.27 -12.15 -12.90
C GLU A 71 -12.19 -11.23 -11.68
N ASN A 72 -11.26 -11.49 -10.79
CA ASN A 72 -11.08 -10.76 -9.53
C ASN A 72 -9.79 -9.94 -9.49
N PHE A 73 -9.20 -9.65 -10.65
CA PHE A 73 -7.98 -8.81 -10.76
C PHE A 73 -8.18 -7.71 -11.81
N GLU A 74 -8.29 -6.49 -11.37
CA GLU A 74 -8.53 -5.33 -12.22
C GLU A 74 -7.24 -4.54 -12.46
N LEU A 75 -6.82 -4.45 -13.73
CA LEU A 75 -5.74 -3.57 -14.18
C LEU A 75 -6.35 -2.26 -14.65
N THR A 76 -6.04 -1.16 -13.96
CA THR A 76 -6.55 0.17 -14.32
C THR A 76 -5.46 1.06 -14.90
N GLN A 77 -5.84 2.17 -15.51
CA GLN A 77 -4.92 3.27 -15.75
C GLN A 77 -4.46 3.85 -14.40
N PRO A 78 -3.32 4.57 -14.36
CA PRO A 78 -2.92 5.28 -13.15
C PRO A 78 -4.06 6.15 -12.62
N LEU A 79 -4.28 6.08 -11.32
CA LEU A 79 -5.27 6.87 -10.61
C LEU A 79 -4.64 8.18 -10.10
N ASP A 80 -5.40 9.24 -10.08
CA ASP A 80 -5.00 10.45 -9.38
C ASP A 80 -5.12 10.28 -7.85
N TYR A 81 -4.61 11.25 -7.09
CA TYR A 81 -4.61 11.19 -5.63
C TYR A 81 -6.03 11.12 -5.04
N ALA A 82 -6.99 11.82 -5.65
CA ALA A 82 -8.39 11.84 -5.21
C ALA A 82 -9.10 10.49 -5.41
N GLN A 83 -8.65 9.71 -6.37
CA GLN A 83 -9.14 8.34 -6.66
C GLN A 83 -8.37 7.30 -5.84
N MET A 84 -7.04 7.43 -5.76
CA MET A 84 -6.17 6.46 -5.08
C MET A 84 -6.41 6.42 -3.56
N THR A 85 -6.55 7.56 -2.92
CA THR A 85 -6.75 7.64 -1.46
C THR A 85 -8.01 6.91 -0.98
N PRO A 86 -9.20 7.10 -1.57
CA PRO A 86 -10.38 6.32 -1.20
C PRO A 86 -10.25 4.82 -1.48
N LEU A 87 -9.58 4.43 -2.57
CA LEU A 87 -9.32 3.03 -2.90
C LEU A 87 -8.44 2.39 -1.82
N MET A 88 -7.30 2.99 -1.48
CA MET A 88 -6.42 2.50 -0.42
C MET A 88 -7.15 2.39 0.92
N ARG A 89 -7.87 3.44 1.33
CA ARG A 89 -8.62 3.46 2.60
C ARG A 89 -9.64 2.33 2.71
N SER A 90 -10.21 1.91 1.59
CA SER A 90 -11.21 0.85 1.52
C SER A 90 -10.58 -0.54 1.36
N SER A 91 -9.27 -0.62 1.22
CA SER A 91 -8.55 -1.89 1.02
C SER A 91 -8.32 -2.62 2.35
N ALA A 92 -8.41 -3.93 2.30
CA ALA A 92 -8.02 -4.81 3.39
C ALA A 92 -6.49 -4.85 3.55
N LEU A 93 -5.78 -4.73 2.42
CA LEU A 93 -4.32 -4.79 2.34
C LEU A 93 -3.85 -3.91 1.19
N LEU A 94 -2.74 -3.23 1.36
CA LEU A 94 -1.98 -2.57 0.30
C LEU A 94 -0.72 -3.41 0.02
N ILE A 95 -0.52 -3.82 -1.23
CA ILE A 95 0.69 -4.52 -1.69
C ILE A 95 1.47 -3.54 -2.57
N THR A 96 2.68 -3.14 -2.14
CA THR A 96 3.39 -2.06 -2.83
C THR A 96 4.92 -2.18 -2.74
N ASP A 97 5.61 -1.62 -3.73
CA ASP A 97 7.05 -1.35 -3.69
C ASP A 97 7.36 0.15 -3.49
N SER A 98 6.35 0.99 -3.39
CA SER A 98 6.48 2.46 -3.26
C SER A 98 6.73 2.88 -1.82
N GLY A 99 7.78 3.72 -1.59
CA GLY A 99 8.06 4.31 -0.27
C GLY A 99 6.93 5.24 0.21
N GLY A 100 6.41 6.11 -0.66
CA GLY A 100 5.31 7.02 -0.29
C GLY A 100 4.03 6.29 0.09
N LEU A 101 3.68 5.24 -0.64
CA LEU A 101 2.47 4.46 -0.33
C LEU A 101 2.60 3.64 0.97
N GLN A 102 3.80 3.34 1.43
CA GLN A 102 4.02 2.77 2.76
C GLN A 102 3.58 3.75 3.86
N GLU A 103 3.97 5.04 3.74
CA GLU A 103 3.56 6.09 4.67
C GLU A 103 2.06 6.39 4.57
N GLU A 104 1.54 6.49 3.35
CA GLU A 104 0.12 6.77 3.10
C GLU A 104 -0.77 5.63 3.61
N GLY A 105 -0.40 4.36 3.36
CA GLY A 105 -1.13 3.20 3.86
C GLY A 105 -1.21 3.19 5.39
N ALA A 106 -0.08 3.40 6.06
CA ALA A 106 -0.02 3.50 7.51
C ALA A 106 -0.89 4.66 8.04
N SER A 107 -0.83 5.83 7.39
CA SER A 107 -1.64 7.00 7.76
C SER A 107 -3.15 6.78 7.58
N LEU A 108 -3.54 5.91 6.66
CA LEU A 108 -4.92 5.51 6.42
C LEU A 108 -5.38 4.35 7.33
N GLY A 109 -4.48 3.79 8.15
CA GLY A 109 -4.74 2.61 8.99
C GLY A 109 -4.87 1.31 8.20
N VAL A 110 -4.29 1.24 7.01
CA VAL A 110 -4.34 0.08 6.12
C VAL A 110 -3.05 -0.72 6.25
N PRO A 111 -3.11 -2.04 6.51
CA PRO A 111 -1.94 -2.92 6.48
C PRO A 111 -1.20 -2.84 5.16
N VAL A 112 0.13 -2.83 5.20
CA VAL A 112 0.97 -2.73 4.01
C VAL A 112 1.94 -3.89 3.91
N ALA A 113 1.86 -4.65 2.82
CA ALA A 113 2.87 -5.62 2.43
C ALA A 113 3.83 -4.99 1.42
N VAL A 114 5.12 -4.99 1.75
CA VAL A 114 6.14 -4.29 0.98
C VAL A 114 6.91 -5.30 0.13
N LEU A 115 6.81 -5.18 -1.19
CA LEU A 115 7.53 -6.00 -2.19
C LEU A 115 8.97 -5.50 -2.39
N ARG A 116 9.74 -5.55 -1.31
CA ARG A 116 11.16 -5.16 -1.27
C ARG A 116 11.89 -6.01 -0.23
N ASN A 117 13.19 -6.16 -0.41
CA ASN A 117 14.06 -6.85 0.56
C ASN A 117 14.41 -5.96 1.75
N VAL A 118 14.45 -4.65 1.53
CA VAL A 118 14.67 -3.62 2.55
C VAL A 118 13.74 -2.44 2.28
N THR A 119 13.43 -1.67 3.34
CA THR A 119 12.67 -0.42 3.20
C THR A 119 13.44 0.74 3.84
N GLU A 120 13.25 1.93 3.29
CA GLU A 120 13.71 3.19 3.90
C GLU A 120 12.73 3.70 4.98
N ARG A 121 11.78 2.86 5.39
CA ARG A 121 10.73 3.16 6.38
C ARG A 121 10.73 2.14 7.50
N PRO A 122 11.88 2.00 8.24
CA PRO A 122 12.01 0.99 9.30
C PRO A 122 10.99 1.21 10.42
N GLU A 123 10.60 2.46 10.68
CA GLU A 123 9.62 2.82 11.72
C GLU A 123 8.28 2.09 11.51
N GLY A 124 7.86 1.92 10.26
CA GLY A 124 6.63 1.20 9.93
C GLY A 124 6.71 -0.30 10.19
N LEU A 125 7.89 -0.90 10.06
CA LEU A 125 8.13 -2.29 10.45
C LEU A 125 8.12 -2.44 11.97
N GLU A 126 8.81 -1.55 12.68
CA GLU A 126 8.89 -1.53 14.14
C GLU A 126 7.50 -1.30 14.77
N ALA A 127 6.71 -0.39 14.21
CA ALA A 127 5.33 -0.15 14.62
C ALA A 127 4.39 -1.31 14.27
N GLY A 128 4.78 -2.21 13.34
CA GLY A 128 3.99 -3.34 12.90
C GLY A 128 2.85 -2.99 11.93
N VAL A 129 2.90 -1.82 11.26
CA VAL A 129 1.95 -1.44 10.20
C VAL A 129 2.42 -1.89 8.82
N LEU A 130 3.71 -2.18 8.66
CA LEU A 130 4.32 -2.73 7.45
C LEU A 130 4.83 -4.15 7.69
N LYS A 131 4.78 -4.98 6.64
CA LYS A 131 5.41 -6.32 6.60
C LYS A 131 6.21 -6.45 5.31
N LEU A 132 7.52 -6.72 5.40
CA LEU A 132 8.34 -6.98 4.21
C LEU A 132 7.95 -8.35 3.64
N ALA A 133 7.47 -8.36 2.41
CA ALA A 133 7.22 -9.60 1.66
C ALA A 133 8.45 -10.05 0.86
N GLY A 134 9.39 -9.14 0.61
CA GLY A 134 10.56 -9.42 -0.21
C GLY A 134 10.27 -9.38 -1.71
N THR A 135 11.26 -9.78 -2.49
CA THR A 135 11.18 -9.86 -3.96
C THR A 135 11.46 -11.28 -4.48
N GLU A 136 11.80 -12.20 -3.59
CA GLU A 136 11.91 -13.62 -3.95
C GLU A 136 10.48 -14.20 -4.05
N PRO A 137 10.07 -14.80 -5.19
CA PRO A 137 8.68 -15.13 -5.49
C PRO A 137 8.00 -16.05 -4.46
N GLU A 138 8.64 -17.14 -4.05
CA GLU A 138 8.04 -18.07 -3.09
C GLU A 138 7.98 -17.51 -1.67
N ALA A 139 8.94 -16.68 -1.27
CA ALA A 139 8.90 -15.98 0.01
C ALA A 139 7.79 -14.94 0.03
N ALA A 140 7.68 -14.13 -1.03
CA ALA A 140 6.62 -13.15 -1.20
C ALA A 140 5.24 -13.82 -1.20
N TYR A 141 5.08 -14.92 -1.95
CA TYR A 141 3.85 -15.70 -1.95
C TYR A 141 3.43 -16.17 -0.55
N ARG A 142 4.34 -16.76 0.22
CA ARG A 142 4.03 -17.27 1.56
C ARG A 142 3.54 -16.16 2.50
N ILE A 143 4.22 -15.01 2.48
CA ILE A 143 3.88 -13.88 3.33
C ILE A 143 2.54 -13.26 2.91
N LEU A 144 2.32 -13.03 1.62
CA LEU A 144 1.07 -12.47 1.11
C LEU A 144 -0.10 -13.43 1.33
N LYS A 145 0.09 -14.72 1.14
CA LYS A 145 -0.92 -15.75 1.43
C LYS A 145 -1.32 -15.77 2.90
N GLU A 146 -0.34 -15.71 3.81
CA GLU A 146 -0.60 -15.61 5.24
C GLU A 146 -1.49 -14.40 5.56
N LEU A 147 -1.13 -13.21 5.04
CA LEU A 147 -1.88 -11.97 5.24
C LEU A 147 -3.31 -12.04 4.67
N LEU A 148 -3.51 -12.72 3.54
CA LEU A 148 -4.83 -12.86 2.92
C LEU A 148 -5.69 -13.94 3.57
N SER A 149 -5.07 -15.00 4.12
CA SER A 149 -5.79 -16.16 4.67
C SER A 149 -6.06 -16.04 6.18
N VAL A 150 -5.27 -15.25 6.92
CA VAL A 150 -5.35 -15.16 8.38
C VAL A 150 -5.79 -13.74 8.77
N GLU A 151 -7.11 -13.53 8.95
CA GLU A 151 -7.68 -12.21 9.24
C GLU A 151 -7.03 -11.54 10.47
N SER A 152 -6.68 -12.31 11.50
CA SER A 152 -6.02 -11.78 12.70
C SER A 152 -4.64 -11.16 12.43
N GLU A 153 -3.96 -11.51 11.33
CA GLU A 153 -2.71 -10.85 10.92
C GLU A 153 -2.99 -9.42 10.45
N LEU A 154 -3.99 -9.23 9.59
CA LEU A 154 -4.39 -7.90 9.12
C LEU A 154 -4.93 -7.02 10.26
N GLU A 155 -5.74 -7.60 11.15
CA GLU A 155 -6.28 -6.87 12.32
C GLU A 155 -5.16 -6.41 13.26
N ARG A 156 -4.15 -7.24 13.51
CA ARG A 156 -2.98 -6.84 14.30
C ARG A 156 -2.22 -5.67 13.69
N MET A 157 -2.14 -5.60 12.36
CA MET A 157 -1.49 -4.50 11.65
C MET A 157 -2.33 -3.22 11.66
N ARG A 158 -3.65 -3.32 11.50
CA ARG A 158 -4.59 -2.17 11.50
C ARG A 158 -4.64 -1.42 12.83
N GLY A 159 -4.55 -2.13 13.94
CA GLY A 159 -4.64 -1.54 15.28
C GLY A 159 -3.40 -0.77 15.75
N ARG A 160 -2.37 -0.65 14.90
CA ARG A 160 -1.10 -0.03 15.26
C ARG A 160 -1.12 1.48 15.01
N PRO A 161 -0.43 2.28 15.85
CA PRO A 161 -0.29 3.71 15.62
C PRO A 161 0.52 3.99 14.35
N ASN A 162 0.19 5.10 13.68
CA ASN A 162 0.95 5.58 12.54
C ASN A 162 2.30 6.16 13.01
N PRO A 163 3.46 5.59 12.61
CA PRO A 163 4.76 6.06 13.06
C PRO A 163 5.28 7.29 12.30
N TYR A 164 4.56 7.74 11.25
CA TYR A 164 5.03 8.80 10.35
C TYR A 164 4.48 10.18 10.72
N GLY A 165 3.87 10.30 11.91
CA GLY A 165 3.39 11.57 12.46
C GLY A 165 1.89 11.79 12.28
N ASP A 166 1.43 12.94 12.75
CA ASP A 166 0.02 13.34 12.88
C ASP A 166 -0.45 14.32 11.78
N GLY A 167 0.38 14.59 10.79
CA GLY A 167 0.06 15.53 9.69
C GLY A 167 0.19 17.02 10.04
N GLN A 168 0.66 17.38 11.23
CA GLN A 168 0.76 18.78 11.67
C GLN A 168 2.17 19.39 11.54
N ALA A 169 3.08 18.72 10.85
CA ALA A 169 4.46 19.19 10.69
C ALA A 169 4.55 20.59 10.08
N GLY A 170 3.74 20.91 9.07
CA GLY A 170 3.72 22.24 8.44
C GLY A 170 3.34 23.35 9.41
N GLN A 171 2.36 23.10 10.29
CA GLN A 171 1.94 24.05 11.31
C GLN A 171 3.06 24.27 12.36
N ARG A 172 3.69 23.20 12.81
CA ARG A 172 4.83 23.27 13.75
C ARG A 172 6.02 24.01 13.15
N ILE A 173 6.33 23.77 11.89
CA ILE A 173 7.40 24.49 11.17
C ILE A 173 7.08 26.00 11.11
N ALA A 174 5.85 26.37 10.74
CA ALA A 174 5.43 27.76 10.70
C ALA A 174 5.53 28.45 12.07
N GLN A 175 5.13 27.77 13.14
CA GLN A 175 5.27 28.28 14.52
C GLN A 175 6.74 28.44 14.93
N ALA A 176 7.60 27.46 14.62
CA ALA A 176 9.02 27.51 14.91
C ALA A 176 9.73 28.65 14.17
N LEU A 177 9.39 28.86 12.89
CA LEU A 177 9.91 29.97 12.09
C LEU A 177 9.43 31.33 12.63
N SER A 178 8.15 31.46 12.98
CA SER A 178 7.58 32.68 13.59
C SER A 178 8.31 33.04 14.89
N TRP A 179 8.52 32.05 15.76
CA TRP A 179 9.31 32.25 16.97
C TRP A 179 10.76 32.65 16.68
N ARG A 180 11.43 31.93 15.75
CA ARG A 180 12.84 32.21 15.41
C ARG A 180 13.05 33.60 14.83
N LEU A 181 12.03 34.14 14.15
CA LEU A 181 12.03 35.47 13.54
C LEU A 181 11.45 36.54 14.48
N ASN A 182 11.18 36.26 15.75
CA ASN A 182 10.63 37.15 16.77
C ASN A 182 9.19 37.64 16.48
N PHE A 183 8.40 36.89 15.73
CA PHE A 183 6.98 37.19 15.47
C PHE A 183 6.01 36.38 16.35
N GLY A 184 6.50 35.53 17.25
CA GLY A 184 5.66 34.70 18.11
C GLY A 184 6.42 34.09 19.28
N SER A 185 5.72 33.38 20.17
CA SER A 185 6.31 32.65 21.30
C SER A 185 6.95 31.32 20.84
N ARG A 186 7.87 30.79 21.67
CA ARG A 186 8.44 29.48 21.44
C ARG A 186 7.33 28.40 21.43
N PRO A 187 7.21 27.55 20.35
CA PRO A 187 6.28 26.44 20.35
C PRO A 187 6.68 25.37 21.36
N GLN A 188 5.73 24.52 21.75
CA GLN A 188 6.05 23.32 22.51
C GLN A 188 6.90 22.37 21.66
N ASP A 189 7.85 21.71 22.33
CA ASP A 189 8.61 20.65 21.68
C ASP A 189 7.68 19.48 21.36
N TRP A 190 7.88 18.86 20.20
CA TRP A 190 7.17 17.65 19.85
C TRP A 190 7.64 16.50 20.75
N THR A 191 6.69 15.81 21.36
CA THR A 191 6.93 14.54 22.06
C THR A 191 6.03 13.49 21.43
N ASP A 192 6.60 12.35 21.07
CA ASP A 192 5.86 11.18 20.53
C ASP A 192 4.85 10.63 21.56
#